data_b01b85085f0ab790f103fbd894bef05a
#
_entry.id   b01b85085f0ab790f103fbd894bef05a
#
_cell.length_a   1.000
_cell.length_b   1.000
_cell.length_c   1.000
_cell.angle_alpha   90.00
_cell.angle_beta   90.00
_cell.angle_gamma   90.00
#
_symmetry.space_group_name_H-M   'P 1'
#
loop_
_entity.id
_entity.type
_entity.pdbx_description
1 polymer ?
#
loop_
_entity_poly.entity_id
_entity_poly.type
_entity_poly.pdbx_seq_one_letter_code
_entity_poly.pdbx_strand_id
1 'polypeptide(L)'
;ADGSYVPIFQVPPVYPRRALERGIEGCVMLKFTVTKVGSTKEPEVEWAVPPGIFDRAAMRSALKYKYKPQIRDGEAIEVPNVRTIIVFKIDDPGKPADYTPEGCA
;
A
#
# COMPACT_ATOMS: atom_id res chain seq x y z
N ALA A 1 10.92 2.15 -8.82
CA ALA A 1 11.31 2.84 -7.62
C ALA A 1 11.79 1.84 -6.58
N ASP A 2 12.68 2.27 -5.78
CA ASP A 2 13.19 1.47 -4.68
C ASP A 2 12.50 1.87 -3.37
N GLY A 3 12.92 1.27 -2.28
CA GLY A 3 12.35 1.52 -0.97
C GLY A 3 12.62 2.91 -0.42
N SER A 4 13.40 3.75 -1.12
CA SER A 4 13.68 5.10 -0.66
C SER A 4 12.58 6.10 -1.03
N TYR A 5 11.70 5.76 -1.96
CA TYR A 5 10.63 6.65 -2.37
C TYR A 5 9.40 6.40 -1.50
N VAL A 6 9.30 7.17 -0.44
CA VAL A 6 8.24 7.01 0.57
C VAL A 6 7.21 8.10 0.43
N PRO A 7 5.93 7.80 0.69
CA PRO A 7 4.90 8.82 0.64
C PRO A 7 5.04 9.82 1.80
N ILE A 8 4.67 11.07 1.54
CA ILE A 8 4.62 12.10 2.58
C ILE A 8 3.28 12.07 3.32
N PHE A 9 2.31 11.39 2.78
CA PHE A 9 1.00 11.21 3.41
C PHE A 9 0.46 9.83 3.06
N GLN A 10 0.10 9.07 4.08
CA GLN A 10 -0.48 7.74 3.94
C GLN A 10 -1.82 7.70 4.65
N VAL A 11 -2.76 6.98 4.07
CA VAL A 11 -4.07 6.74 4.69
C VAL A 11 -4.12 5.26 5.06
N PRO A 12 -4.37 4.93 6.32
CA PRO A 12 -4.54 3.53 6.70
C PRO A 12 -5.69 2.91 5.92
N PRO A 13 -5.54 1.66 5.47
CA PRO A 13 -6.61 1.00 4.74
C PRO A 13 -7.79 0.70 5.67
N VAL A 14 -8.99 0.65 5.07
CA VAL A 14 -10.18 0.19 5.79
C VAL A 14 -10.17 -1.33 5.81
N TYR A 15 -10.15 -1.92 6.98
CA TYR A 15 -10.12 -3.37 7.12
C TYR A 15 -11.45 -3.96 6.63
N PRO A 16 -11.44 -4.90 5.68
CA PRO A 16 -12.68 -5.52 5.22
C PRO A 16 -13.40 -6.21 6.37
N ARG A 17 -14.68 -5.94 6.50
CA ARG A 17 -15.47 -6.37 7.66
C ARG A 17 -15.44 -7.88 7.88
N ARG A 18 -15.66 -8.65 6.82
CA ARG A 18 -15.67 -10.12 6.94
C ARG A 18 -14.32 -10.67 7.33
N ALA A 19 -13.27 -10.08 6.80
CA ALA A 19 -11.91 -10.49 7.16
C ALA A 19 -11.64 -10.21 8.63
N LEU A 20 -12.08 -9.04 9.12
CA LEU A 20 -11.92 -8.69 10.53
C LEU A 20 -12.70 -9.66 11.43
N GLU A 21 -13.94 -9.96 11.08
CA GLU A 21 -14.77 -10.87 11.84
C GLU A 21 -14.20 -12.29 11.90
N ARG A 22 -13.52 -12.72 10.84
CA ARG A 22 -12.93 -14.06 10.76
C ARG A 22 -11.48 -14.11 11.21
N GLY A 23 -10.92 -12.98 11.62
CA GLY A 23 -9.52 -12.93 12.04
C GLY A 23 -8.54 -13.16 10.91
N ILE A 24 -8.90 -12.84 9.67
CA ILE A 24 -8.03 -13.01 8.53
C ILE A 24 -7.10 -11.82 8.40
N GLU A 25 -5.81 -12.09 8.33
CA GLU A 25 -4.76 -11.10 8.11
C GLU A 25 -4.06 -11.35 6.79
N GLY A 26 -3.37 -10.35 6.27
CA GLY A 26 -2.64 -10.53 5.04
C GLY A 26 -1.97 -9.26 4.55
N CYS A 27 -1.69 -9.23 3.26
CA CYS A 27 -1.02 -8.09 2.66
C CYS A 27 -1.28 -8.03 1.16
N VAL A 28 -1.05 -6.84 0.60
CA VAL A 28 -1.20 -6.61 -0.84
C VAL A 28 0.01 -5.81 -1.31
N MET A 29 0.68 -6.31 -2.34
CA MET A 29 1.73 -5.56 -3.03
C MET A 29 1.10 -4.83 -4.19
N LEU A 30 1.21 -3.51 -4.18
CA LEU A 30 0.67 -2.65 -5.21
C LEU A 30 1.78 -2.01 -6.03
N LYS A 31 1.46 -1.73 -7.27
CA LYS A 31 2.29 -0.95 -8.18
C LYS A 31 1.42 0.16 -8.77
N PHE A 32 1.96 1.38 -8.83
CA PHE A 32 1.23 2.52 -9.38
C PHE A 32 2.20 3.55 -9.92
N THR A 33 1.65 4.59 -10.53
CA THR A 33 2.41 5.74 -11.01
C THR A 33 2.18 6.91 -10.08
N VAL A 34 3.24 7.61 -9.73
CA VAL A 34 3.16 8.87 -9.00
C VAL A 34 3.15 10.00 -10.03
N THR A 35 2.13 10.85 -9.97
CA THR A 35 1.95 11.91 -10.94
C THR A 35 2.88 13.09 -10.67
N LYS A 36 2.89 14.05 -11.59
CA LYS A 36 3.67 15.27 -11.46
C LYS A 36 3.33 16.11 -10.23
N VAL A 37 2.11 15.93 -9.70
CA VAL A 37 1.67 16.66 -8.50
C VAL A 37 1.74 15.81 -7.25
N GLY A 38 2.32 14.60 -7.34
CA GLY A 38 2.51 13.74 -6.18
C GLY A 38 1.33 12.86 -5.83
N SER A 39 0.28 12.83 -6.63
CA SER A 39 -0.82 11.90 -6.42
C SER A 39 -0.49 10.54 -7.03
N THR A 40 -1.30 9.54 -6.74
CA THR A 40 -1.11 8.19 -7.29
C THR A 40 -2.20 7.91 -8.32
N LYS A 41 -1.85 7.16 -9.36
CA LYS A 41 -2.81 6.74 -10.37
C LYS A 41 -2.53 5.33 -10.85
N GLU A 42 -3.55 4.70 -11.39
CA GLU A 42 -3.48 3.40 -12.05
C GLU A 42 -2.89 2.31 -11.15
N PRO A 43 -3.41 2.16 -9.92
CA PRO A 43 -2.89 1.12 -9.05
C PRO A 43 -3.22 -0.27 -9.58
N GLU A 44 -2.24 -1.16 -9.47
CA GLU A 44 -2.39 -2.56 -9.84
C GLU A 44 -1.93 -3.44 -8.69
N VAL A 45 -2.63 -4.54 -8.49
CA VAL A 45 -2.20 -5.56 -7.53
C VAL A 45 -1.20 -6.46 -8.21
N GLU A 46 0.04 -6.49 -7.71
CA GLU A 46 1.05 -7.41 -8.22
C GLU A 46 0.86 -8.80 -7.62
N TRP A 47 0.62 -8.83 -6.31
CA TRP A 47 0.26 -10.07 -5.63
C TRP A 47 -0.42 -9.71 -4.30
N ALA A 48 -1.17 -10.67 -3.76
CA ALA A 48 -1.87 -10.50 -2.50
C ALA A 48 -1.92 -11.84 -1.75
N VAL A 49 -1.91 -11.74 -0.42
CA VAL A 49 -1.99 -12.91 0.46
C VAL A 49 -3.01 -12.62 1.55
N PRO A 50 -4.12 -13.36 1.61
CA PRO A 50 -4.64 -14.25 0.58
C PRO A 50 -5.22 -13.45 -0.59
N PRO A 51 -5.23 -14.00 -1.79
CA PRO A 51 -5.72 -13.25 -2.96
C PRO A 51 -7.22 -12.97 -2.86
N GLY A 52 -7.61 -11.79 -3.35
CA GLY A 52 -9.02 -11.41 -3.48
C GLY A 52 -9.67 -10.86 -2.21
N ILE A 53 -9.01 -10.92 -1.07
CA ILE A 53 -9.61 -10.48 0.21
C ILE A 53 -9.38 -8.98 0.44
N PHE A 54 -8.15 -8.53 0.28
CA PHE A 54 -7.75 -7.17 0.66
C PHE A 54 -7.48 -6.26 -0.52
N ASP A 55 -7.62 -6.76 -1.76
CA ASP A 55 -7.20 -6.06 -2.96
C ASP A 55 -7.84 -4.67 -3.10
N ARG A 56 -9.16 -4.60 -2.98
CA ARG A 56 -9.88 -3.33 -3.12
C ARG A 56 -9.55 -2.33 -2.02
N ALA A 57 -9.48 -2.82 -0.80
CA ALA A 57 -9.17 -1.96 0.35
C ALA A 57 -7.77 -1.36 0.21
N ALA A 58 -6.82 -2.15 -0.27
CA ALA A 58 -5.45 -1.69 -0.51
C ALA A 58 -5.41 -0.64 -1.62
N MET A 59 -6.10 -0.89 -2.74
CA MET A 59 -6.13 0.07 -3.84
C MET A 59 -6.77 1.39 -3.45
N ARG A 60 -7.86 1.36 -2.69
CA ARG A 60 -8.51 2.58 -2.20
C ARG A 60 -7.58 3.39 -1.29
N SER A 61 -6.86 2.70 -0.42
CA SER A 61 -5.89 3.35 0.46
C SER A 61 -4.79 4.02 -0.35
N ALA A 62 -4.19 3.29 -1.29
CA ALA A 62 -3.09 3.79 -2.11
C ALA A 62 -3.48 5.01 -2.94
N LEU A 63 -4.72 5.08 -3.43
CA LEU A 63 -5.19 6.22 -4.20
C LEU A 63 -5.25 7.52 -3.39
N LYS A 64 -5.19 7.41 -2.07
CA LYS A 64 -5.17 8.57 -1.18
C LYS A 64 -3.78 8.93 -0.69
N TYR A 65 -2.76 8.18 -1.09
CA TYR A 65 -1.38 8.48 -0.73
C TYR A 65 -0.91 9.73 -1.46
N LYS A 66 -0.03 10.48 -0.83
CA LYS A 66 0.62 11.64 -1.44
C LYS A 66 2.12 11.48 -1.35
N TYR A 67 2.78 11.78 -2.45
CA TYR A 67 4.24 11.71 -2.55
C TYR A 67 4.78 13.10 -2.84
N LYS A 68 6.03 13.30 -2.51
CA LYS A 68 6.74 14.51 -2.93
C LYS A 68 7.00 14.39 -4.43
N PRO A 69 6.58 15.37 -5.25
CA PRO A 69 6.83 15.30 -6.68
C PRO A 69 8.32 15.17 -6.99
N GLN A 70 8.65 14.35 -7.97
CA GLN A 70 10.02 14.22 -8.45
C GLN A 70 10.31 15.30 -9.46
N ILE A 71 11.45 15.95 -9.30
CA ILE A 71 11.90 17.01 -10.20
C ILE A 71 13.13 16.53 -10.94
N ARG A 72 13.13 16.70 -12.25
CA ARG A 72 14.28 16.41 -13.09
C ARG A 72 14.46 17.57 -14.06
N ASP A 73 15.67 18.13 -14.09
CA ASP A 73 16.01 19.27 -14.95
C ASP A 73 15.03 20.43 -14.78
N GLY A 74 14.61 20.68 -13.53
CA GLY A 74 13.71 21.78 -13.19
C GLY A 74 12.24 21.52 -13.46
N GLU A 75 11.87 20.33 -13.90
CA GLU A 75 10.49 20.00 -14.22
C GLU A 75 10.00 18.81 -13.41
N ALA A 76 8.75 18.87 -12.97
CA ALA A 76 8.10 17.74 -12.32
C ALA A 76 7.88 16.63 -13.34
N ILE A 77 8.14 15.39 -12.94
CA ILE A 77 7.97 14.22 -13.81
C ILE A 77 7.07 13.20 -13.13
N GLU A 78 6.46 12.35 -13.96
CA GLU A 78 5.78 11.17 -13.47
C GLU A 78 6.80 10.09 -13.14
N VAL A 79 6.49 9.30 -12.12
CA VAL A 79 7.34 8.16 -11.73
C VAL A 79 6.51 6.90 -11.79
N PRO A 80 6.71 6.07 -12.83
CA PRO A 80 5.98 4.81 -12.93
C PRO A 80 6.60 3.73 -12.06
N ASN A 81 5.89 2.62 -11.89
CA ASN A 81 6.38 1.42 -11.22
C ASN A 81 6.80 1.64 -9.78
N VAL A 82 6.09 2.54 -9.08
CA VAL A 82 6.28 2.72 -7.65
C VAL A 82 5.53 1.60 -6.93
N ARG A 83 6.20 0.90 -6.04
CA ARG A 83 5.62 -0.24 -5.33
C ARG A 83 5.47 0.09 -3.86
N THR A 84 4.38 -0.40 -3.29
CA THR A 84 4.17 -0.35 -1.85
C THR A 84 3.45 -1.61 -1.40
N ILE A 85 3.80 -2.09 -0.22
CA ILE A 85 3.08 -3.19 0.39
C ILE A 85 2.17 -2.61 1.47
N ILE A 86 0.92 -3.05 1.47
CA ILE A 86 -0.05 -2.67 2.50
C ILE A 86 -0.36 -3.91 3.31
N VAL A 87 -0.12 -3.84 4.61
CA VAL A 87 -0.28 -4.97 5.52
C VAL A 87 -1.56 -4.79 6.31
N PHE A 88 -2.34 -5.86 6.38
CA PHE A 88 -3.58 -5.91 7.15
C PHE A 88 -3.38 -6.85 8.32
N LYS A 89 -3.24 -6.29 9.51
CA LYS A 89 -3.09 -7.10 10.71
C LYS A 89 -3.99 -6.56 11.82
N ILE A 90 -4.39 -7.46 12.69
CA ILE A 90 -5.29 -7.17 13.79
C ILE A 90 -4.45 -7.00 15.05
N ASP A 91 -4.72 -5.95 15.83
CA ASP A 91 -4.02 -5.73 17.08
C ASP A 91 -4.26 -6.90 18.03
N ASP A 92 -3.18 -7.48 18.51
CA ASP A 92 -3.21 -8.61 19.41
C ASP A 92 -2.14 -8.40 20.49
N PRO A 93 -2.53 -8.21 21.75
CA PRO A 93 -1.54 -8.02 22.84
C PRO A 93 -0.58 -9.20 23.01
N GLY A 94 -0.95 -10.37 22.48
CA GLY A 94 -0.08 -11.56 22.54
C GLY A 94 0.99 -11.59 21.46
N LYS A 95 1.02 -10.63 20.56
CA LYS A 95 1.98 -10.60 19.45
C LYS A 95 2.85 -9.35 19.49
N PRO A 96 4.11 -9.42 19.02
CA PRO A 96 4.97 -8.24 18.94
C PRO A 96 4.37 -7.16 18.02
N ALA A 97 4.69 -5.90 18.28
CA ALA A 97 4.20 -4.80 17.47
C ALA A 97 4.68 -4.88 16.02
N ASP A 98 5.86 -5.47 15.79
CA ASP A 98 6.44 -5.62 14.45
C ASP A 98 6.09 -6.97 13.79
N TYR A 99 5.18 -7.70 14.38
CA TYR A 99 4.71 -8.96 13.82
C TYR A 99 4.21 -8.75 12.37
N THR A 100 4.56 -9.68 11.50
CA THR A 100 4.15 -9.69 10.10
C THR A 100 3.31 -10.92 9.82
N PRO A 101 2.13 -10.76 9.19
CA PRO A 101 1.31 -11.92 8.82
C PRO A 101 2.07 -12.90 7.93
N GLU A 102 1.70 -14.18 8.03
CA GLU A 102 2.31 -15.24 7.24
C GLU A 102 2.20 -14.94 5.75
N GLY A 103 3.30 -15.12 5.04
CA GLY A 103 3.36 -14.87 3.59
C GLY A 103 3.64 -13.43 3.21
N CYS A 104 3.77 -12.53 4.18
CA CYS A 104 3.97 -11.10 3.93
C CYS A 104 5.38 -10.61 4.23
N ALA A 105 6.22 -11.47 4.74
CA ALA A 105 7.60 -11.12 5.06
C ALA A 105 8.51 -11.13 3.84
#